data_1d09cd7c39182bf6ec3d15a4e7305d03
#
_entry.id   1d09cd7c39182bf6ec3d15a4e7305d03
#
_cell.length_a   1.000
_cell.length_b   1.000
_cell.length_c   1.000
_cell.angle_alpha   90.00
_cell.angle_beta   90.00
_cell.angle_gamma   90.00
#
_symmetry.space_group_name_H-M   'P 1'
#
loop_
_entity.id
_entity.type
_entity.pdbx_description
1 polymer ?
#
loop_
_entity_poly.entity_id
_entity_poly.type
_entity_poly.pdbx_seq_one_letter_code
_entity_poly.pdbx_strand_id
1 'polypeptide(L)'
;MPLGQGIAGWVAASGQPVVRSDLAADPRFVAEATERIGYVPHSMLCLPLNGEDGILGVIELFDKADGTAFTADDMGTLGVFGEAAAAAITQSQVLNDVTRLFGLMLQRLLGDTPDAVLLHDHVAELVARVVETPDYRDAIQIALTAGQIARQGPEARRYCLQVLDAFADYLRAQHSRATLGGRLP
;
A
#
# COMPACT_ATOMS: atom_id res chain seq x y z
N MET A 1 13.09 6.35 -12.52
CA MET A 1 12.82 6.70 -13.93
C MET A 1 11.95 7.94 -13.95
N PRO A 2 12.19 8.94 -14.79
CA PRO A 2 11.33 10.11 -14.90
C PRO A 2 9.93 9.74 -15.43
N LEU A 3 8.89 10.47 -14.98
CA LEU A 3 7.53 10.33 -15.52
C LEU A 3 7.53 10.60 -17.02
N GLY A 4 6.81 9.76 -17.77
CA GLY A 4 6.72 9.86 -19.24
C GLY A 4 7.89 9.22 -20.01
N GLN A 5 8.96 8.80 -19.35
CA GLN A 5 10.09 8.15 -20.02
C GLN A 5 9.91 6.62 -20.04
N GLY A 6 10.03 6.03 -21.21
CA GLY A 6 9.84 4.60 -21.39
C GLY A 6 8.37 4.15 -21.23
N ILE A 7 8.13 2.85 -21.30
CA ILE A 7 6.79 2.28 -21.14
C ILE A 7 6.29 2.47 -19.72
N ALA A 8 7.11 2.14 -18.74
CA ALA A 8 6.77 2.32 -17.32
C ALA A 8 6.44 3.77 -16.97
N GLY A 9 7.27 4.73 -17.41
CA GLY A 9 7.02 6.16 -17.19
C GLY A 9 5.78 6.65 -17.91
N TRP A 10 5.48 6.11 -19.10
CA TRP A 10 4.26 6.43 -19.82
C TRP A 10 3.01 5.90 -19.09
N VAL A 11 3.03 4.65 -18.61
CA VAL A 11 1.95 4.04 -17.79
C VAL A 11 1.74 4.85 -16.53
N ALA A 12 2.83 5.21 -15.82
CA ALA A 12 2.77 6.03 -14.62
C ALA A 12 2.18 7.42 -14.85
N ALA A 13 2.42 8.02 -16.02
CA ALA A 13 1.89 9.35 -16.37
C ALA A 13 0.45 9.29 -16.90
N SER A 14 0.10 8.26 -17.68
CA SER A 14 -1.20 8.17 -18.36
C SER A 14 -2.27 7.41 -17.60
N GLY A 15 -1.87 6.52 -16.66
CA GLY A 15 -2.76 5.59 -15.98
C GLY A 15 -3.29 4.47 -16.88
N GLN A 16 -2.77 4.35 -18.12
CA GLN A 16 -3.25 3.36 -19.08
C GLN A 16 -2.37 2.12 -19.07
N PRO A 17 -2.93 0.90 -18.95
CA PRO A 17 -2.16 -0.33 -19.03
C PRO A 17 -1.54 -0.51 -20.42
N VAL A 18 -0.41 -1.21 -20.47
CA VAL A 18 0.28 -1.55 -21.72
C VAL A 18 0.55 -3.04 -21.78
N VAL A 19 0.16 -3.67 -22.90
CA VAL A 19 0.55 -5.02 -23.28
C VAL A 19 1.37 -4.93 -24.56
N ARG A 20 2.53 -5.60 -24.59
CA ARG A 20 3.37 -5.71 -25.79
C ARG A 20 3.88 -7.13 -25.95
N SER A 21 3.73 -7.66 -27.16
CA SER A 21 4.28 -8.95 -27.56
C SER A 21 5.63 -8.83 -28.27
N ASP A 22 5.97 -7.62 -28.72
CA ASP A 22 7.25 -7.26 -29.32
C ASP A 22 7.69 -5.90 -28.76
N LEU A 23 8.53 -5.94 -27.73
CA LEU A 23 9.03 -4.73 -27.08
C LEU A 23 10.00 -3.95 -27.97
N ALA A 24 10.76 -4.62 -28.82
CA ALA A 24 11.73 -3.98 -29.69
C ALA A 24 11.07 -3.07 -30.73
N ALA A 25 9.81 -3.36 -31.07
CA ALA A 25 9.00 -2.54 -32.00
C ALA A 25 8.32 -1.34 -31.32
N ASP A 26 8.29 -1.25 -29.98
CA ASP A 26 7.65 -0.13 -29.29
C ASP A 26 8.61 1.07 -29.20
N PRO A 27 8.26 2.23 -29.78
CA PRO A 27 9.15 3.41 -29.78
C PRO A 27 9.42 3.98 -28.36
N ARG A 28 8.63 3.59 -27.38
CA ARG A 28 8.82 3.98 -25.97
C ARG A 28 9.79 3.06 -25.24
N PHE A 29 10.14 1.93 -25.85
CA PHE A 29 11.09 0.99 -25.26
C PHE A 29 12.50 1.61 -25.25
N VAL A 30 13.07 1.76 -24.09
CA VAL A 30 14.41 2.35 -23.90
C VAL A 30 15.36 1.21 -23.56
N ALA A 31 16.33 0.95 -24.44
CA ALA A 31 17.32 -0.12 -24.26
C ALA A 31 18.11 -0.01 -22.94
N GLU A 32 18.30 1.20 -22.41
CA GLU A 32 18.96 1.45 -21.12
C GLU A 32 18.20 0.83 -19.93
N ALA A 33 16.87 0.61 -20.06
CA ALA A 33 16.11 -0.09 -19.04
C ALA A 33 16.48 -1.57 -18.97
N THR A 34 16.93 -2.17 -20.06
CA THR A 34 17.33 -3.59 -20.13
C THR A 34 18.64 -3.87 -19.43
N GLU A 35 19.56 -2.89 -19.37
CA GLU A 35 20.82 -3.03 -18.62
C GLU A 35 20.57 -3.29 -17.13
N ARG A 36 19.49 -2.72 -16.58
CA ARG A 36 19.10 -2.89 -15.19
C ARG A 36 18.47 -4.26 -14.90
N ILE A 37 17.84 -4.87 -15.89
CA ILE A 37 17.18 -6.18 -15.79
C ILE A 37 18.20 -7.32 -16.10
N GLY A 38 19.26 -7.01 -16.83
CA GLY A 38 20.32 -7.95 -17.21
C GLY A 38 19.97 -8.83 -18.43
N TYR A 39 18.85 -8.61 -19.08
CA TYR A 39 18.46 -9.23 -20.36
C TYR A 39 17.50 -8.33 -21.14
N VAL A 40 17.29 -8.61 -22.43
CA VAL A 40 16.35 -7.89 -23.29
C VAL A 40 15.04 -8.69 -23.35
N PRO A 41 13.95 -8.21 -22.70
CA PRO A 41 12.66 -8.90 -22.75
C PRO A 41 12.01 -8.71 -24.13
N HIS A 42 11.24 -9.74 -24.56
CA HIS A 42 10.51 -9.72 -25.82
C HIS A 42 9.08 -9.21 -25.63
N SER A 43 8.45 -9.57 -24.54
CA SER A 43 7.07 -9.20 -24.25
C SER A 43 6.92 -8.58 -22.85
N MET A 44 5.87 -7.76 -22.66
CA MET A 44 5.62 -7.06 -21.42
C MET A 44 4.13 -6.87 -21.19
N LEU A 45 3.76 -6.95 -19.92
CA LEU A 45 2.51 -6.44 -19.37
C LEU A 45 2.84 -5.44 -18.28
N CYS A 46 2.39 -4.19 -18.40
CA CYS A 46 2.63 -3.11 -17.45
C CYS A 46 1.30 -2.49 -17.02
N LEU A 47 1.03 -2.45 -15.71
CA LEU A 47 -0.17 -1.87 -15.13
C LEU A 47 0.19 -0.76 -14.15
N PRO A 48 -0.65 0.30 -14.03
CA PRO A 48 -0.51 1.30 -12.98
C PRO A 48 -0.90 0.73 -11.61
N LEU A 49 -0.18 1.12 -10.58
CA LEU A 49 -0.55 0.92 -9.18
C LEU A 49 -1.31 2.16 -8.71
N ASN A 50 -2.63 2.05 -8.62
CA ASN A 50 -3.50 3.17 -8.30
C ASN A 50 -3.64 3.31 -6.78
N GLY A 51 -3.27 4.48 -6.25
CA GLY A 51 -3.56 4.92 -4.88
C GLY A 51 -4.76 5.86 -4.83
N GLU A 52 -5.09 6.34 -3.63
CA GLU A 52 -6.21 7.28 -3.43
C GLU A 52 -5.93 8.65 -4.06
N ASP A 53 -4.70 9.13 -3.96
CA ASP A 53 -4.29 10.46 -4.45
C ASP A 53 -3.65 10.41 -5.85
N GLY A 54 -3.63 9.26 -6.52
CA GLY A 54 -3.05 9.10 -7.84
C GLY A 54 -2.27 7.80 -8.03
N ILE A 55 -1.42 7.77 -9.03
CA ILE A 55 -0.62 6.59 -9.37
C ILE A 55 0.63 6.53 -8.48
N LEU A 56 0.73 5.47 -7.69
CA LEU A 56 1.86 5.21 -6.79
C LEU A 56 3.10 4.69 -7.53
N GLY A 57 2.89 4.03 -8.64
CA GLY A 57 3.93 3.38 -9.43
C GLY A 57 3.35 2.49 -10.52
N VAL A 58 4.15 1.56 -11.00
CA VAL A 58 3.73 0.54 -11.97
C VAL A 58 4.20 -0.84 -11.55
N ILE A 59 3.48 -1.86 -12.00
CA ILE A 59 3.87 -3.26 -11.89
C ILE A 59 4.08 -3.83 -13.28
N GLU A 60 5.18 -4.54 -13.48
CA GLU A 60 5.60 -5.04 -14.79
C GLU A 60 5.85 -6.54 -14.73
N LEU A 61 5.37 -7.25 -15.75
CA LEU A 61 5.74 -8.63 -16.05
C LEU A 61 6.43 -8.66 -17.40
N PHE A 62 7.49 -9.44 -17.47
CA PHE A 62 8.23 -9.67 -18.71
C PHE A 62 8.18 -11.15 -19.07
N ASP A 63 8.10 -11.43 -20.35
CA ASP A 63 8.24 -12.75 -20.94
C ASP A 63 7.47 -13.86 -20.23
N LYS A 64 6.29 -14.17 -20.73
CA LYS A 64 5.47 -15.25 -20.19
C LYS A 64 6.18 -16.59 -20.32
N ALA A 65 6.16 -17.43 -19.28
CA ALA A 65 6.93 -18.66 -19.19
C ALA A 65 6.64 -19.67 -20.33
N ASP A 66 5.43 -19.64 -20.89
CA ASP A 66 5.02 -20.47 -22.04
C ASP A 66 5.34 -19.83 -23.39
N GLY A 67 5.98 -18.64 -23.40
CA GLY A 67 6.34 -17.90 -24.60
C GLY A 67 5.16 -17.30 -25.37
N THR A 68 3.94 -17.36 -24.82
CA THR A 68 2.75 -16.76 -25.45
C THR A 68 2.62 -15.28 -25.10
N ALA A 69 1.81 -14.56 -25.86
CA ALA A 69 1.49 -13.16 -25.55
C ALA A 69 0.65 -13.06 -24.26
N PHE A 70 0.81 -11.96 -23.52
CA PHE A 70 -0.05 -11.63 -22.39
C PHE A 70 -1.48 -11.38 -22.85
N THR A 71 -2.45 -11.94 -22.11
CA THR A 71 -3.89 -11.90 -22.40
C THR A 71 -4.63 -10.95 -21.46
N ALA A 72 -5.93 -10.76 -21.70
CA ALA A 72 -6.81 -10.03 -20.79
C ALA A 72 -6.92 -10.70 -19.41
N ASP A 73 -6.87 -12.04 -19.34
CA ASP A 73 -6.90 -12.80 -18.09
C ASP A 73 -5.60 -12.58 -17.28
N ASP A 74 -4.44 -12.52 -17.95
CA ASP A 74 -3.18 -12.18 -17.31
C ASP A 74 -3.22 -10.74 -16.74
N MET A 75 -3.84 -9.82 -17.49
CA MET A 75 -4.04 -8.45 -17.04
C MET A 75 -4.97 -8.39 -15.81
N GLY A 76 -6.06 -9.13 -15.81
CA GLY A 76 -6.97 -9.24 -14.67
C GLY A 76 -6.27 -9.81 -13.44
N THR A 77 -5.48 -10.86 -13.63
CA THR A 77 -4.70 -11.49 -12.55
C THR A 77 -3.67 -10.52 -11.98
N LEU A 78 -2.87 -9.87 -12.84
CA LEU A 78 -1.89 -8.88 -12.40
C LEU A 78 -2.54 -7.68 -11.72
N GLY A 79 -3.76 -7.30 -12.14
CA GLY A 79 -4.55 -6.24 -11.53
C GLY A 79 -4.84 -6.50 -10.05
N VAL A 80 -5.20 -7.73 -9.68
CA VAL A 80 -5.42 -8.13 -8.27
C VAL A 80 -4.13 -7.99 -7.45
N PHE A 81 -2.99 -8.42 -7.99
CA PHE A 81 -1.69 -8.22 -7.34
C PHE A 81 -1.32 -6.74 -7.25
N GLY A 82 -1.64 -5.96 -8.29
CA GLY A 82 -1.44 -4.51 -8.32
C GLY A 82 -2.23 -3.79 -7.23
N GLU A 83 -3.49 -4.15 -7.01
CA GLU A 83 -4.31 -3.59 -5.92
C GLU A 83 -3.71 -3.92 -4.54
N ALA A 84 -3.29 -5.17 -4.32
CA ALA A 84 -2.66 -5.57 -3.07
C ALA A 84 -1.33 -4.83 -2.85
N ALA A 85 -0.51 -4.69 -3.89
CA ALA A 85 0.75 -3.95 -3.83
C ALA A 85 0.51 -2.46 -3.55
N ALA A 86 -0.47 -1.83 -4.21
CA ALA A 86 -0.82 -0.43 -3.97
C ALA A 86 -1.27 -0.20 -2.52
N ALA A 87 -2.10 -1.09 -1.97
CA ALA A 87 -2.53 -1.04 -0.58
C ALA A 87 -1.34 -1.14 0.39
N ALA A 88 -0.42 -2.08 0.16
CA ALA A 88 0.78 -2.26 0.98
C ALA A 88 1.72 -1.05 0.92
N ILE A 89 1.91 -0.46 -0.26
CA ILE A 89 2.72 0.76 -0.44
C ILE A 89 2.09 1.93 0.31
N THR A 90 0.78 2.17 0.14
CA THR A 90 0.05 3.24 0.84
C THR A 90 0.17 3.10 2.35
N GLN A 91 0.00 1.88 2.87
CA GLN A 91 0.16 1.59 4.30
C GLN A 91 1.57 1.92 4.80
N SER A 92 2.60 1.50 4.04
CA SER A 92 4.00 1.80 4.38
C SER A 92 4.28 3.30 4.39
N GLN A 93 3.72 4.06 3.44
CA GLN A 93 3.86 5.52 3.38
C GLN A 93 3.23 6.20 4.60
N VAL A 94 2.01 5.81 5.00
CA VAL A 94 1.34 6.34 6.20
C VAL A 94 2.18 6.12 7.46
N LEU A 95 2.73 4.92 7.64
CA LEU A 95 3.58 4.60 8.79
C LEU A 95 4.86 5.46 8.80
N ASN A 96 5.50 5.61 7.65
CA ASN A 96 6.71 6.44 7.53
C ASN A 96 6.40 7.91 7.83
N ASP A 97 5.26 8.43 7.38
CA ASP A 97 4.85 9.81 7.64
C ASP A 97 4.53 10.03 9.12
N VAL A 98 3.83 9.12 9.79
CA VAL A 98 3.58 9.18 11.23
C VAL A 98 4.89 9.17 12.01
N THR A 99 5.82 8.27 11.68
CA THR A 99 7.13 8.19 12.33
C THR A 99 7.92 9.47 12.14
N ARG A 100 7.92 10.03 10.92
CA ARG A 100 8.58 11.30 10.61
C ARG A 100 7.99 12.48 11.37
N LEU A 101 6.65 12.59 11.41
CA LEU A 101 5.97 13.66 12.14
C LEU A 101 6.25 13.58 13.64
N PHE A 102 6.24 12.36 14.19
CA PHE A 102 6.58 12.16 15.62
C PHE A 102 8.04 12.55 15.91
N GLY A 103 8.97 12.16 15.03
CA GLY A 103 10.36 12.57 15.12
C GLY A 103 10.54 14.10 15.12
N LEU A 104 9.83 14.81 14.21
CA LEU A 104 9.85 16.28 14.16
C LEU A 104 9.25 16.91 15.41
N MET A 105 8.19 16.34 15.98
CA MET A 105 7.61 16.81 17.24
C MET A 105 8.59 16.64 18.40
N LEU A 106 9.23 15.49 18.51
CA LEU A 106 10.25 15.23 19.53
C LEU A 106 11.43 16.20 19.41
N GLN A 107 11.95 16.41 18.20
CA GLN A 107 13.03 17.35 17.95
C GLN A 107 12.65 18.79 18.36
N ARG A 108 11.39 19.17 18.08
CA ARG A 108 10.89 20.50 18.44
C ARG A 108 10.71 20.69 19.96
N LEU A 109 10.41 19.62 20.69
CA LEU A 109 10.21 19.64 22.14
C LEU A 109 11.54 19.53 22.91
N LEU A 110 12.48 18.72 22.43
CA LEU A 110 13.72 18.36 23.13
C LEU A 110 14.95 19.10 22.57
N GLY A 111 14.81 19.79 21.44
CA GLY A 111 15.93 20.39 20.71
C GLY A 111 16.86 19.34 20.11
N ASP A 112 18.06 19.77 19.65
CA ASP A 112 19.09 18.90 19.07
C ASP A 112 19.96 18.27 20.19
N THR A 113 19.30 17.61 21.16
CA THR A 113 20.00 16.90 22.22
C THR A 113 20.34 15.46 21.82
N PRO A 114 21.43 14.86 22.34
CA PRO A 114 21.74 13.45 22.11
C PRO A 114 20.59 12.50 22.46
N ASP A 115 19.78 12.87 23.46
CA ASP A 115 18.61 12.12 23.90
C ASP A 115 17.49 12.12 22.85
N ALA A 116 17.35 13.19 22.05
CA ALA A 116 16.36 13.26 20.97
C ALA A 116 16.69 12.29 19.83
N VAL A 117 17.97 12.10 19.49
CA VAL A 117 18.44 11.14 18.50
C VAL A 117 18.20 9.71 18.98
N LEU A 118 18.56 9.42 20.22
CA LEU A 118 18.31 8.11 20.85
C LEU A 118 16.82 7.76 20.91
N LEU A 119 15.95 8.73 21.21
CA LEU A 119 14.50 8.53 21.24
C LEU A 119 13.95 8.28 19.82
N HIS A 120 14.46 8.96 18.81
CA HIS A 120 14.05 8.74 17.42
C HIS A 120 14.33 7.30 16.97
N ASP A 121 15.52 6.79 17.23
CA ASP A 121 15.91 5.41 16.88
C ASP A 121 15.06 4.36 17.65
N HIS A 122 14.80 4.62 18.94
CA HIS A 122 13.92 3.76 19.75
C HIS A 122 12.47 3.75 19.28
N VAL A 123 11.95 4.91 18.82
CA VAL A 123 10.58 4.98 18.25
C VAL A 123 10.50 4.23 16.94
N ALA A 124 11.49 4.34 16.06
CA ALA A 124 11.54 3.59 14.82
C ALA A 124 11.55 2.07 15.07
N GLU A 125 12.35 1.62 16.05
CA GLU A 125 12.40 0.21 16.46
C GLU A 125 11.09 -0.27 17.11
N LEU A 126 10.44 0.56 17.91
CA LEU A 126 9.13 0.27 18.52
C LEU A 126 8.04 0.14 17.45
N VAL A 127 8.00 1.06 16.49
CA VAL A 127 7.06 1.01 15.37
C VAL A 127 7.28 -0.25 14.55
N ALA A 128 8.54 -0.60 14.23
CA ALA A 128 8.85 -1.82 13.51
C ALA A 128 8.33 -3.07 14.23
N ARG A 129 8.50 -3.15 15.55
CA ARG A 129 7.99 -4.28 16.37
C ARG A 129 6.46 -4.34 16.43
N VAL A 130 5.78 -3.18 16.52
CA VAL A 130 4.30 -3.12 16.54
C VAL A 130 3.72 -3.61 15.22
N VAL A 131 4.34 -3.22 14.09
CA VAL A 131 3.90 -3.62 12.74
C VAL A 131 3.96 -5.15 12.54
N GLU A 132 4.88 -5.84 13.21
CA GLU A 132 5.01 -7.29 13.14
C GLU A 132 4.01 -8.05 13.99
N THR A 133 3.28 -7.39 14.89
CA THR A 133 2.31 -8.05 15.77
C THR A 133 1.07 -8.54 14.99
N PRO A 134 0.50 -9.71 15.39
CA PRO A 134 -0.76 -10.18 14.81
C PRO A 134 -1.89 -9.15 14.94
N ASP A 135 -2.02 -8.54 16.13
CA ASP A 135 -3.05 -7.54 16.43
C ASP A 135 -2.99 -6.34 15.50
N TYR A 136 -1.79 -5.89 15.13
CA TYR A 136 -1.62 -4.81 14.16
C TYR A 136 -2.04 -5.23 12.75
N ARG A 137 -1.68 -6.43 12.30
CA ARG A 137 -2.10 -6.97 10.99
C ARG A 137 -3.62 -7.08 10.91
N ASP A 138 -4.27 -7.56 11.96
CA ASP A 138 -5.71 -7.68 12.04
C ASP A 138 -6.39 -6.31 12.03
N ALA A 139 -5.86 -5.33 12.77
CA ALA A 139 -6.35 -3.95 12.76
C ALA A 139 -6.26 -3.31 11.36
N ILE A 140 -5.15 -3.52 10.66
CA ILE A 140 -4.97 -3.05 9.28
C ILE A 140 -5.96 -3.74 8.33
N GLN A 141 -6.15 -5.06 8.46
CA GLN A 141 -7.11 -5.80 7.62
C GLN A 141 -8.53 -5.27 7.81
N ILE A 142 -8.92 -4.97 9.06
CA ILE A 142 -10.21 -4.34 9.37
C ILE A 142 -10.31 -2.96 8.71
N ALA A 143 -9.28 -2.12 8.84
CA ALA A 143 -9.26 -0.78 8.26
C ALA A 143 -9.34 -0.81 6.72
N LEU A 144 -8.60 -1.70 6.07
CA LEU A 144 -8.64 -1.89 4.61
C LEU A 144 -10.03 -2.34 4.15
N THR A 145 -10.64 -3.30 4.85
CA THR A 145 -11.98 -3.80 4.53
C THR A 145 -13.04 -2.70 4.69
N ALA A 146 -12.97 -1.96 5.80
CA ALA A 146 -13.86 -0.81 6.04
C ALA A 146 -13.68 0.27 4.97
N GLY A 147 -12.44 0.56 4.56
CA GLY A 147 -12.12 1.48 3.48
C GLY A 147 -12.68 1.03 2.13
N GLN A 148 -12.60 -0.25 1.79
CA GLN A 148 -13.19 -0.82 0.57
C GLN A 148 -14.72 -0.65 0.54
N ILE A 149 -15.40 -0.93 1.66
CA ILE A 149 -16.84 -0.73 1.78
C ILE A 149 -17.19 0.76 1.66
N ALA A 150 -16.44 1.63 2.33
CA ALA A 150 -16.67 3.08 2.32
C ALA A 150 -16.52 3.71 0.92
N ARG A 151 -15.71 3.12 0.04
CA ARG A 151 -15.55 3.55 -1.37
C ARG A 151 -16.73 3.22 -2.27
N GLN A 152 -17.64 2.33 -1.86
CA GLN A 152 -18.85 2.00 -2.64
C GLN A 152 -19.87 3.15 -2.70
N GLY A 153 -19.65 4.23 -1.96
CA GLY A 153 -20.46 5.44 -2.01
C GLY A 153 -20.85 5.97 -0.63
N PRO A 154 -21.54 7.13 -0.58
CA PRO A 154 -21.88 7.78 0.68
C PRO A 154 -22.81 6.94 1.56
N GLU A 155 -23.71 6.16 0.99
CA GLU A 155 -24.59 5.27 1.76
C GLU A 155 -23.82 4.13 2.39
N ALA A 156 -22.96 3.44 1.64
CA ALA A 156 -22.12 2.37 2.15
C ALA A 156 -21.19 2.86 3.27
N ARG A 157 -20.63 4.07 3.11
CA ARG A 157 -19.82 4.72 4.16
C ARG A 157 -20.62 4.93 5.44
N ARG A 158 -21.83 5.46 5.33
CA ARG A 158 -22.70 5.70 6.49
C ARG A 158 -23.05 4.40 7.20
N TYR A 159 -23.44 3.35 6.47
CA TYR A 159 -23.75 2.06 7.06
C TYR A 159 -22.51 1.41 7.69
N CYS A 160 -21.36 1.48 7.06
CA CYS A 160 -20.12 0.96 7.61
C CYS A 160 -19.79 1.61 8.97
N LEU A 161 -19.87 2.93 9.05
CA LEU A 161 -19.65 3.68 10.30
C LEU A 161 -20.67 3.27 11.37
N GLN A 162 -21.95 3.19 11.05
CA GLN A 162 -22.99 2.78 12.01
C GLN A 162 -22.76 1.38 12.57
N VAL A 163 -22.34 0.42 11.74
CA VAL A 163 -22.03 -0.95 12.17
C VAL A 163 -20.81 -0.96 13.07
N LEU A 164 -19.74 -0.26 12.70
CA LEU A 164 -18.52 -0.18 13.50
C LEU A 164 -18.77 0.49 14.85
N ASP A 165 -19.52 1.58 14.90
CA ASP A 165 -19.89 2.26 16.15
C ASP A 165 -20.74 1.37 17.06
N ALA A 166 -21.78 0.71 16.51
CA ALA A 166 -22.63 -0.19 17.27
C ALA A 166 -21.84 -1.38 17.84
N PHE A 167 -20.88 -1.92 17.07
CA PHE A 167 -20.02 -3.00 17.54
C PHE A 167 -19.04 -2.53 18.61
N ALA A 168 -18.47 -1.34 18.46
CA ALA A 168 -17.60 -0.74 19.48
C ALA A 168 -18.34 -0.49 20.80
N ASP A 169 -19.58 -0.03 20.73
CA ASP A 169 -20.44 0.16 21.92
C ASP A 169 -20.78 -1.16 22.60
N TYR A 170 -21.09 -2.19 21.83
CA TYR A 170 -21.32 -3.53 22.35
C TYR A 170 -20.09 -4.07 23.09
N LEU A 171 -18.89 -3.94 22.52
CA LEU A 171 -17.65 -4.38 23.16
C LEU A 171 -17.35 -3.59 24.44
N ARG A 172 -17.55 -2.26 24.45
CA ARG A 172 -17.39 -1.43 25.65
C ARG A 172 -18.34 -1.87 26.76
N ALA A 173 -19.59 -2.16 26.42
CA ALA A 173 -20.57 -2.66 27.40
C ALA A 173 -20.21 -4.03 27.98
N GLN A 174 -19.63 -4.91 27.20
CA GLN A 174 -19.12 -6.21 27.67
C GLN A 174 -17.94 -6.06 28.64
N HIS A 175 -16.96 -5.20 28.30
CA HIS A 175 -15.81 -4.94 29.19
C HIS A 175 -16.25 -4.34 30.53
N SER A 176 -17.22 -3.42 30.52
CA SER A 176 -17.77 -2.83 31.75
C SER A 176 -18.48 -3.86 32.65
N ARG A 177 -19.15 -4.84 32.05
CA ARG A 177 -19.81 -5.94 32.80
C ARG A 177 -18.79 -6.91 33.40
N ALA A 178 -17.70 -7.21 32.68
CA ALA A 178 -16.62 -8.09 33.15
C ALA A 178 -15.87 -7.48 34.36
N THR A 179 -15.67 -6.15 34.35
CA THR A 179 -15.00 -5.43 35.44
C THR A 179 -15.89 -5.28 36.70
N LEU A 180 -17.21 -5.24 36.56
CA LEU A 180 -18.16 -5.17 37.66
C LEU A 180 -18.47 -6.54 38.27
N GLY A 181 -18.36 -7.62 37.50
CA GLY A 181 -18.59 -9.01 37.99
C GLY A 181 -17.44 -9.62 38.78
N GLY A 182 -16.27 -8.97 38.82
CA GLY A 182 -15.09 -9.43 39.57
C GLY A 182 -14.98 -8.93 41.03
N ARG A 183 -15.99 -8.24 41.54
CA ARG A 183 -16.07 -7.81 42.93
C ARG A 183 -17.27 -8.47 43.61
N LEU A 184 -17.10 -9.70 44.05
CA LEU A 184 -17.89 -10.30 45.12
C LEU A 184 -16.94 -10.84 46.19
N PRO A 185 -17.32 -10.72 47.48
CA PRO A 185 -16.42 -10.77 48.61
C PRO A 185 -15.85 -12.17 48.86
#